data_86c2411e87488196ed0914c434f38d20
#
_entry.id   86c2411e87488196ed0914c434f38d20
#
_cell.length_a   1.000
_cell.length_b   1.000
_cell.length_c   1.000
_cell.angle_alpha   90.00
_cell.angle_beta   90.00
_cell.angle_gamma   90.00
#
_symmetry.space_group_name_H-M   'P 1'
#
loop_
_entity.id
_entity.type
_entity.pdbx_description
1 polymer ?
#
loop_
_entity_poly.entity_id
_entity_poly.type
_entity_poly.pdbx_seq_one_letter_code
_entity_poly.pdbx_strand_id
1 'polypeptide(L)'
;MLNRVVVQGRTTHHPELTYTKKGTAILRFSIAVNGINSTSFFDCFMKGKDAESHELMGKGTEVFIVGQLMQRRYKRKNGENSFKTEVFAEECNYITFSDYDGTGQNTARNEVIHSG
;
A
#
# COMPACT_ATOMS: atom_id res chain seq x y z
N MET A 1 -22.58 -0.20 -11.28
CA MET A 1 -21.59 0.90 -11.21
C MET A 1 -20.19 0.34 -11.26
N LEU A 2 -19.27 1.08 -11.80
CA LEU A 2 -17.87 0.66 -11.90
C LEU A 2 -17.01 1.52 -10.97
N ASN A 3 -16.21 0.85 -10.13
CA ASN A 3 -15.26 1.52 -9.25
C ASN A 3 -14.01 0.64 -9.19
N ARG A 4 -13.05 0.94 -10.04
CA ARG A 4 -11.85 0.12 -10.20
C ARG A 4 -10.64 1.02 -10.32
N VAL A 5 -9.58 0.68 -9.58
CA VAL A 5 -8.31 1.39 -9.62
C VAL A 5 -7.22 0.36 -9.91
N VAL A 6 -6.36 0.69 -10.86
CA VAL A 6 -5.14 -0.06 -11.12
C VAL A 6 -4.00 0.94 -11.07
N VAL A 7 -3.10 0.76 -10.12
CA VAL A 7 -2.02 1.72 -9.89
C VAL A 7 -0.74 1.01 -9.51
N GLN A 8 0.37 1.59 -9.95
CA GLN A 8 1.72 1.13 -9.62
C GLN A 8 2.47 2.30 -9.01
N GLY A 9 3.18 2.05 -7.94
CA GLY A 9 3.97 3.08 -7.29
C GLY A 9 4.94 2.47 -6.28
N ARG A 10 5.59 3.35 -5.50
CA ARG A 10 6.52 2.93 -4.46
C ARG A 10 6.02 3.41 -3.11
N THR A 11 6.12 2.54 -2.12
CA THR A 11 5.75 2.91 -0.75
C THR A 11 6.65 4.04 -0.25
N THR A 12 6.05 4.98 0.47
CA THR A 12 6.76 6.17 0.96
C THR A 12 7.30 5.99 2.38
N HIS A 13 6.70 5.10 3.14
CA HIS A 13 7.09 4.76 4.52
C HIS A 13 6.84 3.29 4.76
N HIS A 14 7.27 2.81 5.92
CA HIS A 14 6.87 1.48 6.37
C HIS A 14 5.35 1.46 6.59
N PRO A 15 4.66 0.42 6.11
CA PRO A 15 3.24 0.29 6.38
C PRO A 15 2.95 0.17 7.87
N GLU A 16 1.79 0.65 8.27
CA GLU A 16 1.34 0.59 9.65
C GLU A 16 0.19 -0.39 9.80
N LEU A 17 0.40 -1.42 10.62
CA LEU A 17 -0.61 -2.43 10.90
C LEU A 17 -1.35 -2.09 12.18
N THR A 18 -2.67 -2.01 12.08
CA THR A 18 -3.54 -1.79 13.24
C THR A 18 -4.68 -2.80 13.21
N TYR A 19 -5.43 -2.86 14.28
CA TYR A 19 -6.59 -3.75 14.38
C TYR A 19 -7.80 -2.95 14.81
N THR A 20 -8.95 -3.27 14.20
CA THR A 20 -10.22 -2.69 14.62
C THR A 20 -10.66 -3.30 15.95
N LYS A 21 -11.71 -2.72 16.54
CA LYS A 21 -12.28 -3.26 17.79
C LYS A 21 -12.75 -4.70 17.64
N LYS A 22 -13.13 -5.10 16.43
CA LYS A 22 -13.57 -6.47 16.13
C LYS A 22 -12.39 -7.40 15.82
N GLY A 23 -11.16 -6.90 15.84
CA GLY A 23 -9.98 -7.70 15.58
C GLY A 23 -9.59 -7.84 14.13
N THR A 24 -10.17 -7.03 13.23
CA THR A 24 -9.80 -7.04 11.81
C THR A 24 -8.50 -6.25 11.61
N ALA A 25 -7.53 -6.88 10.97
CA ALA A 25 -6.27 -6.23 10.64
C ALA A 25 -6.47 -5.19 9.54
N ILE A 26 -5.88 -4.02 9.70
CA ILE A 26 -5.85 -2.96 8.70
C ILE A 26 -4.40 -2.54 8.51
N LEU A 27 -3.91 -2.67 7.29
CA LEU A 27 -2.58 -2.20 6.93
C LEU A 27 -2.72 -0.93 6.10
N ARG A 28 -2.17 0.18 6.61
CA ARG A 28 -2.21 1.47 5.93
C ARG A 28 -0.84 1.82 5.41
N PHE A 29 -0.80 2.29 4.19
CA PHE A 29 0.44 2.72 3.56
C PHE A 29 0.14 3.77 2.49
N SER A 30 1.16 4.50 2.10
CA SER A 30 1.06 5.49 1.03
C SER A 30 2.03 5.12 -0.07
N ILE A 31 1.65 5.43 -1.30
CA ILE A 31 2.49 5.19 -2.46
C ILE A 31 2.72 6.49 -3.21
N ALA A 32 3.89 6.59 -3.81
CA ALA A 32 4.24 7.66 -4.72
C ALA A 32 4.13 7.12 -6.14
N VAL A 33 3.38 7.82 -6.97
CA VAL A 33 3.17 7.44 -8.37
C VAL A 33 3.72 8.55 -9.23
N ASN A 34 4.74 8.23 -10.02
CA ASN A 34 5.38 9.21 -10.90
C ASN A 34 4.56 9.41 -12.17
N GLY A 35 4.13 10.63 -12.39
CA GLY A 35 3.52 11.04 -13.63
C GLY A 35 4.56 11.67 -14.56
N ILE A 36 4.10 12.27 -15.66
CA ILE A 36 4.98 12.86 -16.67
C ILE A 36 5.76 14.06 -16.08
N ASN A 37 5.08 14.93 -15.35
CA ASN A 37 5.68 16.16 -14.83
C ASN A 37 5.55 16.32 -13.31
N SER A 38 4.99 15.34 -12.63
CA SER A 38 4.75 15.45 -11.19
C SER A 38 4.61 14.07 -10.57
N THR A 39 4.73 14.03 -9.25
CA THR A 39 4.51 12.81 -8.47
C THR A 39 3.23 12.99 -7.68
N SER A 40 2.37 12.00 -7.73
CA SER A 40 1.14 11.95 -6.94
C SER A 40 1.30 10.97 -5.78
N PHE A 41 0.64 11.25 -4.67
CA PHE A 41 0.69 10.41 -3.49
C PHE A 41 -0.71 9.92 -3.17
N PHE A 42 -0.85 8.62 -2.96
CA PHE A 42 -2.14 8.02 -2.66
C PHE A 42 -2.05 7.21 -1.38
N ASP A 43 -3.06 7.39 -0.55
CA ASP A 43 -3.19 6.58 0.66
C ASP A 43 -3.96 5.31 0.32
N CYS A 44 -3.42 4.19 0.79
CA CYS A 44 -3.95 2.87 0.50
C CYS A 44 -4.16 2.09 1.78
N PHE A 45 -5.02 1.09 1.74
CA PHE A 45 -5.15 0.16 2.86
C PHE A 45 -5.55 -1.22 2.39
N MET A 46 -5.22 -2.20 3.21
CA MET A 46 -5.61 -3.61 3.06
C MET A 46 -6.29 -4.06 4.32
N LYS A 47 -7.09 -5.11 4.22
CA LYS A 47 -7.81 -5.69 5.36
C LYS A 47 -7.50 -7.17 5.53
N GLY A 48 -7.60 -7.63 6.77
CA GLY A 48 -7.60 -9.04 7.10
C GLY A 48 -6.28 -9.73 6.86
N LYS A 49 -6.32 -10.91 6.30
CA LYS A 49 -5.12 -11.71 6.05
C LYS A 49 -4.16 -11.04 5.09
N ASP A 50 -4.68 -10.34 4.10
CA ASP A 50 -3.84 -9.59 3.16
C ASP A 50 -3.05 -8.51 3.89
N ALA A 51 -3.70 -7.81 4.82
CA ALA A 51 -3.03 -6.81 5.65
C ALA A 51 -1.88 -7.44 6.44
N GLU A 52 -2.13 -8.55 7.08
CA GLU A 52 -1.12 -9.23 7.88
C GLU A 52 0.02 -9.78 7.03
N SER A 53 -0.28 -10.33 5.86
CA SER A 53 0.73 -10.91 4.97
C SER A 53 1.66 -9.86 4.35
N HIS A 54 1.25 -8.60 4.31
CA HIS A 54 2.03 -7.51 3.72
C HIS A 54 2.68 -6.61 4.76
N GLU A 55 2.62 -6.95 6.03
CA GLU A 55 3.14 -6.13 7.13
C GLU A 55 4.62 -5.79 6.97
N LEU A 56 5.40 -6.72 6.44
CA LEU A 56 6.85 -6.54 6.29
C LEU A 56 7.25 -5.84 5.00
N MET A 57 6.30 -5.36 4.24
CA MET A 57 6.55 -4.56 3.05
C MET A 57 7.27 -3.28 3.45
N GLY A 58 8.51 -3.11 3.00
CA GLY A 58 9.34 -2.00 3.45
C GLY A 58 9.05 -0.69 2.71
N LYS A 59 9.72 0.38 3.15
CA LYS A 59 9.72 1.65 2.47
C LYS A 59 10.42 1.53 1.10
N GLY A 60 9.89 2.20 0.09
CA GLY A 60 10.47 2.20 -1.25
C GLY A 60 10.16 0.95 -2.07
N THR A 61 9.28 0.12 -1.57
CA THR A 61 8.88 -1.11 -2.26
C THR A 61 7.98 -0.78 -3.44
N GLU A 62 8.27 -1.36 -4.58
CA GLU A 62 7.42 -1.20 -5.76
C GLU A 62 6.21 -2.13 -5.65
N VAL A 63 5.02 -1.54 -5.79
CA VAL A 63 3.77 -2.27 -5.62
C VAL A 63 2.86 -2.06 -6.83
N PHE A 64 2.12 -3.11 -7.16
CA PHE A 64 1.03 -3.10 -8.13
C PHE A 64 -0.25 -3.35 -7.38
N ILE A 65 -1.19 -2.44 -7.50
CA ILE A 65 -2.43 -2.50 -6.73
C ILE A 65 -3.61 -2.53 -7.69
N VAL A 66 -4.53 -3.45 -7.42
CA VAL A 66 -5.85 -3.47 -8.04
C VAL A 66 -6.87 -3.37 -6.92
N GLY A 67 -7.77 -2.42 -7.02
CA GLY A 67 -8.74 -2.22 -5.96
C GLY A 67 -9.81 -1.23 -6.35
N GLN A 68 -10.30 -0.51 -5.37
CA GLN A 68 -11.36 0.48 -5.57
C GLN A 68 -11.12 1.71 -4.70
N LEU A 69 -11.72 2.81 -5.09
CA LEU A 69 -11.70 4.03 -4.30
C LEU A 69 -12.76 3.93 -3.22
N MET A 70 -12.40 4.33 -2.01
CA MET A 70 -13.33 4.37 -0.88
C MET A 70 -13.15 5.68 -0.12
N GLN A 71 -14.24 6.19 0.42
CA GLN A 71 -14.18 7.35 1.29
C GLN A 71 -14.31 6.90 2.73
N ARG A 72 -13.48 7.47 3.58
CA ARG A 72 -13.54 7.25 5.01
C ARG A 72 -13.90 8.55 5.70
N ARG A 73 -14.95 8.51 6.53
CA ARG A 73 -15.33 9.66 7.36
C ARG A 73 -14.40 9.73 8.57
N TYR A 74 -13.96 10.93 8.89
CA TYR A 74 -13.20 11.16 10.12
C TYR A 74 -13.55 12.52 10.68
N LYS A 75 -13.26 12.71 11.97
CA LYS A 75 -13.44 14.01 12.62
C LYS A 75 -12.12 14.74 12.65
N ARG A 76 -12.17 16.01 12.25
CA ARG A 76 -11.04 16.92 12.38
C ARG A 76 -10.89 17.33 13.85
N LYS A 77 -9.75 17.91 14.19
CA LYS A 77 -9.48 18.41 15.54
C LYS A 77 -10.52 19.45 15.99
N ASN A 78 -11.09 20.19 15.07
CA ASN A 78 -12.12 21.18 15.37
C ASN A 78 -13.53 20.59 15.54
N GLY A 79 -13.67 19.27 15.46
CA GLY A 79 -14.95 18.58 15.61
C GLY A 79 -15.76 18.42 14.34
N GLU A 80 -15.32 19.01 13.24
CA GLU A 80 -16.03 18.90 11.97
C GLU A 80 -15.79 17.53 11.33
N ASN A 81 -16.82 17.00 10.66
CA ASN A 81 -16.70 15.78 9.87
C ASN A 81 -16.00 16.09 8.55
N SER A 82 -15.12 15.18 8.15
CA SER A 82 -14.43 15.27 6.88
C SER A 82 -14.36 13.91 6.24
N PHE A 83 -14.04 13.87 4.95
CA PHE A 83 -13.87 12.61 4.21
C PHE A 83 -12.48 12.55 3.64
N LYS A 84 -11.94 11.34 3.62
CA LYS A 84 -10.67 11.06 2.99
C LYS A 84 -10.88 9.95 1.97
N THR A 85 -10.43 10.17 0.75
CA THR A 85 -10.48 9.16 -0.30
C THR A 85 -9.22 8.31 -0.22
N GLU A 86 -9.41 7.01 -0.16
CA GLU A 86 -8.33 6.04 -0.05
C GLU A 86 -8.51 4.96 -1.10
N VAL A 87 -7.42 4.29 -1.45
CA VAL A 87 -7.46 3.11 -2.31
C VAL A 87 -7.56 1.89 -1.42
N PHE A 88 -8.65 1.15 -1.57
CA PHE A 88 -8.75 -0.16 -0.94
C PHE A 88 -8.06 -1.15 -1.86
N ALA A 89 -6.91 -1.64 -1.45
CA ALA A 89 -6.10 -2.58 -2.22
C ALA A 89 -6.66 -3.99 -2.02
N GLU A 90 -7.41 -4.46 -3.00
CA GLU A 90 -7.97 -5.81 -3.01
C GLU A 90 -6.93 -6.84 -3.44
N GLU A 91 -6.08 -6.45 -4.38
CA GLU A 91 -4.92 -7.22 -4.81
C GLU A 91 -3.69 -6.33 -4.73
N CYS A 92 -2.65 -6.83 -4.12
CA CYS A 92 -1.40 -6.09 -4.01
C CYS A 92 -0.25 -7.06 -4.24
N ASN A 93 0.52 -6.79 -5.28
CA ASN A 93 1.73 -7.55 -5.58
C ASN A 93 2.91 -6.61 -5.40
N TYR A 94 3.98 -7.09 -4.77
CA TYR A 94 5.17 -6.30 -4.64
C TYR A 94 6.41 -7.14 -4.92
N ILE A 95 7.49 -6.47 -5.27
CA ILE A 95 8.74 -7.11 -5.63
C ILE A 95 9.75 -6.83 -4.54
N THR A 96 10.34 -7.89 -4.01
CA THR A 96 11.47 -7.78 -3.08
C THR A 96 12.74 -8.17 -3.82
N PHE A 97 13.86 -7.60 -3.36
CA PHE A 97 15.16 -7.89 -3.91
C PHE A 97 16.03 -8.49 -2.80
N SER A 98 16.72 -9.58 -3.12
CA SER A 98 17.69 -10.15 -2.20
C SER A 98 18.94 -9.29 -2.17
N ASP A 99 19.78 -9.52 -1.15
CA ASP A 99 20.98 -8.74 -0.93
C ASP A 99 22.07 -9.01 -1.98
N TYR A 100 23.10 -8.17 -1.96
CA TYR A 100 24.30 -8.41 -2.77
C TYR A 100 25.00 -9.67 -2.31
N ASP A 101 25.68 -10.31 -3.25
CA ASP A 101 26.45 -11.51 -2.98
C ASP A 101 27.86 -11.24 -2.43
N GLY A 102 28.19 -9.97 -2.19
CA GLY A 102 29.52 -9.57 -1.73
C GLY A 102 30.52 -9.26 -2.82
N THR A 103 30.17 -9.46 -4.08
CA THR A 103 31.04 -9.14 -5.21
C THR A 103 30.80 -7.75 -5.79
N GLY A 104 29.84 -7.05 -5.24
CA GLY A 104 29.37 -5.76 -5.76
C GLY A 104 28.34 -5.89 -6.85
N GLN A 105 28.02 -7.10 -7.26
CA GLN A 105 26.95 -7.35 -8.20
C GLN A 105 25.67 -7.65 -7.44
N ASN A 106 24.60 -7.10 -7.94
CA ASN A 106 23.30 -7.38 -7.37
C ASN A 106 22.82 -8.74 -7.87
N THR A 107 22.87 -9.73 -6.99
CA THR A 107 22.34 -11.06 -7.27
C THR A 107 20.88 -11.18 -6.94
N ALA A 108 20.21 -10.07 -6.75
CA ALA A 108 18.85 -10.06 -6.33
C ALA A 108 17.97 -10.96 -7.18
N ARG A 109 17.27 -11.84 -6.50
CA ARG A 109 16.12 -12.50 -7.09
C ARG A 109 14.92 -11.59 -6.84
N ASN A 110 14.18 -11.32 -7.89
CA ASN A 110 12.93 -10.62 -7.74
C ASN A 110 11.90 -11.62 -7.24
N GLU A 111 11.42 -11.40 -6.04
CA GLU A 111 10.34 -12.19 -5.50
C GLU A 111 9.05 -11.36 -5.57
N VAL A 112 8.04 -11.94 -6.18
CA VAL A 112 6.73 -11.29 -6.26
C VAL A 112 5.85 -11.88 -5.18
N ILE A 113 5.39 -11.02 -4.29
CA ILE A 113 4.49 -11.39 -3.20
C ILE A 113 3.09 -11.00 -3.62
N HIS A 114 2.18 -11.97 -3.61
CA HIS A 114 0.80 -11.79 -4.02
C HIS A 114 -0.12 -11.73 -2.83
N SER A 115 -1.09 -10.81 -2.88
CA SER A 115 -2.23 -10.82 -1.99
C SER A 115 -3.45 -11.35 -2.72
N GLY A 116 -4.32 -11.92 -2.01
CA GLY A 116 -5.61 -12.34 -2.54
C GLY A 116 -5.78 -13.79 -2.73
#